data_7285b62c1775b9976417bfb7cf19dbed
#
_entry.id   7285b62c1775b9976417bfb7cf19dbed
#
_cell.length_a   1.000
_cell.length_b   1.000
_cell.length_c   1.000
_cell.angle_alpha   90.00
_cell.angle_beta   90.00
_cell.angle_gamma   90.00
#
_symmetry.space_group_name_H-M   'P 1'
#
loop_
_entity.id
_entity.type
_entity.pdbx_description
1 polymer ?
#
loop_
_entity_poly.entity_id
_entity_poly.type
_entity_poly.pdbx_seq_one_letter_code
_entity_poly.pdbx_strand_id
1 'polypeptide(L)'
;MPLDYDWHLLAGDETAFPAVARRLEELPAGAQAIVVLKAADAADRRVFASAADVGLTWVSTDDELLDAVRALSLPEGDGYAWCAGEAACMAALRRELVEVKGHPGESIRAAAYWKRGAQGHHENL
;
A
#
# COMPACT_ATOMS: atom_id res chain seq x y z
N MET A 1 8.11 -11.25 1.72
CA MET A 1 7.18 -10.81 0.64
C MET A 1 7.54 -11.53 -0.64
N PRO A 2 6.58 -12.07 -1.38
CA PRO A 2 6.87 -12.69 -2.66
C PRO A 2 7.47 -11.69 -3.65
N LEU A 3 8.44 -12.13 -4.45
CA LEU A 3 9.15 -11.26 -5.40
C LEU A 3 8.87 -11.61 -6.86
N ASP A 4 8.13 -12.67 -7.10
CA ASP A 4 7.88 -13.21 -8.44
C ASP A 4 6.54 -12.78 -9.05
N TYR A 5 5.93 -11.73 -8.51
CA TYR A 5 4.75 -11.12 -9.10
C TYR A 5 5.14 -10.15 -10.23
N ASP A 6 4.24 -10.00 -11.20
CA ASP A 6 4.45 -9.07 -12.32
C ASP A 6 4.43 -7.62 -11.87
N TRP A 7 3.63 -7.32 -10.85
CA TRP A 7 3.58 -5.98 -10.27
C TRP A 7 3.28 -6.05 -8.77
N HIS A 8 3.59 -4.96 -8.07
CA HIS A 8 3.34 -4.82 -6.63
C HIS A 8 2.61 -3.50 -6.38
N LEU A 9 1.62 -3.53 -5.52
CA LEU A 9 0.95 -2.33 -5.00
C LEU A 9 1.27 -2.19 -3.52
N LEU A 10 1.81 -1.06 -3.12
CA LEU A 10 2.08 -0.73 -1.72
C LEU A 10 1.29 0.52 -1.36
N ALA A 11 0.47 0.44 -0.33
CA ALA A 11 -0.35 1.57 0.12
C ALA A 11 -0.33 1.66 1.64
N GLY A 12 -0.30 2.87 2.16
CA GLY A 12 -0.30 3.04 3.60
C GLY A 12 -0.12 4.47 4.06
N ASP A 13 -0.08 4.61 5.38
CA ASP A 13 0.19 5.88 6.04
C ASP A 13 1.61 5.92 6.61
N GLU A 14 1.90 6.94 7.42
CA GLU A 14 3.24 7.17 8.01
C GLU A 14 3.73 5.98 8.82
N THR A 15 2.84 5.23 9.46
CA THR A 15 3.22 4.06 10.26
C THR A 15 3.78 2.93 9.40
N ALA A 16 3.46 2.92 8.12
CA ALA A 16 3.90 1.89 7.18
C ALA A 16 5.24 2.22 6.50
N PHE A 17 5.76 3.44 6.61
CA PHE A 17 6.93 3.87 5.85
C PHE A 17 8.15 2.96 6.01
N PRO A 18 8.53 2.52 7.23
CA PRO A 18 9.68 1.61 7.34
C PRO A 18 9.49 0.29 6.60
N ALA A 19 8.28 -0.28 6.63
CA ALA A 19 7.98 -1.52 5.92
C ALA A 19 7.95 -1.31 4.40
N VAL A 20 7.41 -0.18 3.95
CA VAL A 20 7.42 0.19 2.51
C VAL A 20 8.85 0.33 2.02
N ALA A 21 9.70 1.02 2.77
CA ALA A 21 11.11 1.20 2.41
C ALA A 21 11.80 -0.15 2.24
N ARG A 22 11.60 -1.06 3.19
CA ARG A 22 12.21 -2.39 3.13
C ARG A 22 11.71 -3.19 1.91
N ARG A 23 10.42 -3.17 1.63
CA ARG A 23 9.86 -3.89 0.50
C ARG A 23 10.37 -3.36 -0.83
N LEU A 24 10.48 -2.04 -0.95
CA LEU A 24 11.00 -1.42 -2.17
C LEU A 24 12.48 -1.74 -2.38
N GLU A 25 13.28 -1.79 -1.31
CA GLU A 25 14.69 -2.17 -1.38
C GLU A 25 14.88 -3.61 -1.84
N GLU A 26 13.94 -4.51 -1.51
CA GLU A 26 14.02 -5.94 -1.85
C GLU A 26 13.59 -6.23 -3.28
N LEU A 27 12.85 -5.34 -3.95
CA LEU A 27 12.37 -5.58 -5.30
C LEU A 27 13.51 -5.52 -6.32
N PRO A 28 13.57 -6.50 -7.25
CA PRO A 28 14.62 -6.51 -8.25
C PRO A 28 14.41 -5.46 -9.34
N ALA A 29 15.47 -5.18 -10.09
CA ALA A 29 15.38 -4.35 -11.28
C ALA A 29 14.39 -4.97 -12.27
N GLY A 30 13.55 -4.13 -12.87
CA GLY A 30 12.52 -4.58 -13.80
C GLY A 30 11.18 -4.90 -13.16
N ALA A 31 11.11 -5.03 -11.82
CA ALA A 31 9.83 -5.15 -11.13
C ALA A 31 9.08 -3.82 -11.20
N GLN A 32 7.75 -3.89 -11.27
CA GLN A 32 6.89 -2.71 -11.27
C GLN A 32 6.27 -2.54 -9.89
N ALA A 33 6.39 -1.35 -9.31
CA ALA A 33 5.78 -1.03 -8.03
C ALA A 33 4.90 0.22 -8.16
N ILE A 34 3.65 0.09 -7.75
CA ILE A 34 2.70 1.20 -7.64
C ILE A 34 2.58 1.51 -6.16
N VAL A 35 2.89 2.74 -5.76
CA VAL A 35 2.94 3.11 -4.34
C VAL A 35 2.06 4.32 -4.11
N VAL A 36 1.15 4.22 -3.14
CA VAL A 36 0.30 5.34 -2.72
C VAL A 36 0.45 5.50 -1.22
N LEU A 37 0.99 6.62 -0.80
CA LEU A 37 1.31 6.87 0.60
C LEU A 37 0.66 8.14 1.11
N LYS A 38 0.12 8.06 2.32
CA LYS A 38 -0.44 9.20 3.02
C LYS A 38 0.59 9.78 3.98
N ALA A 39 0.83 11.07 3.86
CA ALA A 39 1.54 11.87 4.85
C ALA A 39 0.68 13.08 5.18
N ALA A 40 0.15 13.14 6.41
CA ALA A 40 -0.68 14.25 6.85
C ALA A 40 0.08 15.58 6.79
N ASP A 41 1.37 15.55 7.07
CA ASP A 41 2.28 16.67 6.90
C ASP A 41 3.21 16.38 5.72
N ALA A 42 3.25 17.30 4.75
CA ALA A 42 4.12 17.13 3.58
C ALA A 42 5.60 17.03 3.96
N ALA A 43 6.00 17.55 5.11
CA ALA A 43 7.38 17.44 5.63
C ALA A 43 7.76 15.99 5.95
N ASP A 44 6.79 15.11 6.14
CA ASP A 44 7.04 13.68 6.41
C ASP A 44 7.28 12.87 5.14
N ARG A 45 7.05 13.44 3.97
CA ARG A 45 7.33 12.78 2.69
C ARG A 45 8.83 12.51 2.56
N ARG A 46 9.15 11.35 2.01
CA ARG A 46 10.54 10.93 1.88
C ARG A 46 10.80 10.25 0.54
N VAL A 47 12.07 10.09 0.20
CA VAL A 47 12.50 9.34 -0.97
C VAL A 47 12.80 7.90 -0.56
N PHE A 48 12.34 6.96 -1.38
CA PHE A 48 12.59 5.53 -1.16
C PHE A 48 13.56 5.02 -2.23
N ALA A 49 14.60 4.31 -1.79
CA ALA A 49 15.54 3.67 -2.69
C ALA A 49 14.97 2.35 -3.20
N SER A 50 15.03 2.12 -4.51
CA SER A 50 14.61 0.85 -5.11
C SER A 50 15.24 0.68 -6.48
N ALA A 51 15.55 -0.55 -6.84
CA ALA A 51 15.95 -0.91 -8.20
C ALA A 51 14.74 -1.10 -9.13
N ALA A 52 13.54 -1.19 -8.57
CA ALA A 52 12.30 -1.39 -9.32
C ALA A 52 11.85 -0.10 -10.02
N ASP A 53 10.93 -0.26 -10.97
CA ASP A 53 10.24 0.86 -11.60
C ASP A 53 9.10 1.28 -10.66
N VAL A 54 9.26 2.41 -9.98
CA VAL A 54 8.36 2.85 -8.91
C VAL A 54 7.56 4.06 -9.35
N GLY A 55 6.22 3.93 -9.33
CA GLY A 55 5.31 5.07 -9.46
C GLY A 55 4.74 5.41 -8.08
N LEU A 56 5.15 6.53 -7.50
CA LEU A 56 4.76 6.95 -6.15
C LEU A 56 3.81 8.15 -6.21
N THR A 57 2.68 8.02 -5.52
CA THR A 57 1.71 9.08 -5.33
C THR A 57 1.59 9.40 -3.84
N TRP A 58 1.69 10.70 -3.50
CA TRP A 58 1.48 11.18 -2.13
C TRP A 58 0.09 11.77 -1.99
N VAL A 59 -0.56 11.44 -0.87
CA VAL A 59 -1.84 12.04 -0.47
C VAL A 59 -1.74 12.52 0.98
N SER A 60 -2.72 13.28 1.45
CA SER A 60 -2.66 13.92 2.76
C SER A 60 -3.66 13.38 3.77
N THR A 61 -4.68 12.66 3.33
CA THR A 61 -5.74 12.13 4.19
C THR A 61 -6.05 10.68 3.85
N ASP A 62 -6.69 9.97 4.78
CA ASP A 62 -7.16 8.61 4.53
C ASP A 62 -8.19 8.55 3.40
N ASP A 63 -9.09 9.54 3.32
CA ASP A 63 -10.07 9.62 2.23
C ASP A 63 -9.38 9.77 0.88
N GLU A 64 -8.35 10.61 0.80
CA GLU A 64 -7.56 10.77 -0.41
C GLU A 64 -6.79 9.49 -0.78
N LEU A 65 -6.31 8.76 0.24
CA LEU A 65 -5.64 7.48 0.02
C LEU A 65 -6.60 6.49 -0.64
N LEU A 66 -7.81 6.36 -0.12
CA LEU A 66 -8.83 5.49 -0.68
C LEU A 66 -9.23 5.92 -2.09
N ASP A 67 -9.43 7.23 -2.30
CA ASP A 67 -9.77 7.77 -3.62
C ASP A 67 -8.68 7.51 -4.66
N ALA A 68 -7.41 7.66 -4.26
CA ALA A 68 -6.28 7.38 -5.15
C ALA A 68 -6.24 5.90 -5.56
N VAL A 69 -6.49 5.00 -4.62
CA VAL A 69 -6.56 3.56 -4.92
C VAL A 69 -7.75 3.23 -5.81
N ARG A 70 -8.90 3.85 -5.57
CA ARG A 70 -10.09 3.69 -6.45
C ARG A 70 -9.81 4.12 -7.87
N ALA A 71 -9.02 5.16 -8.06
CA ALA A 71 -8.70 5.70 -9.38
C ALA A 71 -7.66 4.85 -10.13
N LEU A 72 -6.97 3.94 -9.47
CA LEU A 72 -5.96 3.12 -10.11
C LEU A 72 -6.59 2.12 -11.08
N SER A 73 -5.92 1.95 -12.23
CA SER A 73 -6.15 0.81 -13.11
C SER A 73 -5.05 -0.19 -12.83
N LEU A 74 -5.41 -1.35 -12.29
CA LEU A 74 -4.41 -2.37 -11.97
C LEU A 74 -3.81 -2.94 -13.26
N PRO A 75 -2.48 -3.13 -13.33
CA PRO A 75 -1.87 -3.71 -14.51
C PRO A 75 -2.35 -5.13 -14.77
N GLU A 76 -2.15 -5.60 -15.99
CA GLU A 76 -2.38 -7.01 -16.33
C GLU A 76 -1.31 -7.89 -15.67
N GLY A 77 -1.63 -9.16 -15.52
CA GLY A 77 -0.74 -10.14 -14.92
C GLY A 77 -0.99 -10.34 -13.44
N ASP A 78 -0.10 -11.10 -12.81
CA ASP A 78 -0.20 -11.42 -11.40
C ASP A 78 0.38 -10.29 -10.57
N GLY A 79 -0.44 -9.74 -9.68
CA GLY A 79 -0.03 -8.66 -8.78
C GLY A 79 -0.17 -9.04 -7.32
N TYR A 80 0.69 -8.45 -6.51
CA TYR A 80 0.62 -8.56 -5.05
C TYR A 80 0.35 -7.19 -4.46
N ALA A 81 -0.68 -7.10 -3.63
CA ALA A 81 -1.03 -5.86 -2.94
C ALA A 81 -0.69 -5.97 -1.45
N TRP A 82 -0.03 -4.95 -0.93
CA TRP A 82 0.28 -4.84 0.49
C TRP A 82 -0.12 -3.46 0.98
N CYS A 83 -0.90 -3.40 2.06
CA CYS A 83 -1.27 -2.13 2.66
C CYS A 83 -1.26 -2.23 4.18
N ALA A 84 -0.88 -1.14 4.83
CA ALA A 84 -0.85 -1.06 6.28
C ALA A 84 -1.09 0.37 6.74
N GLY A 85 -1.79 0.51 7.86
CA GLY A 85 -2.11 1.81 8.43
C GLY A 85 -3.30 1.72 9.38
N GLU A 86 -4.15 2.74 9.35
CA GLU A 86 -5.32 2.81 10.21
C GLU A 86 -6.36 1.74 9.84
N ALA A 87 -6.94 1.09 10.85
CA ALA A 87 -7.76 -0.11 10.69
C ALA A 87 -8.94 0.07 9.71
N ALA A 88 -9.73 1.12 9.87
CA ALA A 88 -10.91 1.34 9.01
C ALA A 88 -10.51 1.65 7.57
N CYS A 89 -9.45 2.43 7.40
CA CYS A 89 -8.93 2.76 6.08
C CYS A 89 -8.42 1.50 5.38
N MET A 90 -7.66 0.66 6.07
CA MET A 90 -7.11 -0.56 5.49
C MET A 90 -8.21 -1.57 5.13
N ALA A 91 -9.26 -1.67 5.95
CA ALA A 91 -10.41 -2.50 5.62
C ALA A 91 -11.12 -2.00 4.35
N ALA A 92 -11.26 -0.68 4.19
CA ALA A 92 -11.85 -0.07 3.00
C ALA A 92 -10.98 -0.31 1.76
N LEU A 93 -9.65 -0.17 1.87
CA LEU A 93 -8.73 -0.45 0.77
C LEU A 93 -8.82 -1.92 0.33
N ARG A 94 -8.84 -2.84 1.28
CA ARG A 94 -8.96 -4.27 0.97
C ARG A 94 -10.26 -4.55 0.22
N ARG A 95 -11.37 -3.97 0.70
CA ARG A 95 -12.67 -4.13 0.06
C ARG A 95 -12.66 -3.60 -1.37
N GLU A 96 -12.08 -2.42 -1.57
CA GLU A 96 -11.97 -1.83 -2.90
C GLU A 96 -11.18 -2.72 -3.85
N LEU A 97 -10.04 -3.22 -3.42
CA LEU A 97 -9.17 -4.04 -4.25
C LEU A 97 -9.78 -5.40 -4.56
N VAL A 98 -10.34 -6.08 -3.56
CA VAL A 98 -10.85 -7.45 -3.73
C VAL A 98 -12.25 -7.45 -4.34
N GLU A 99 -13.18 -6.67 -3.78
CA GLU A 99 -14.59 -6.75 -4.16
C GLU A 99 -14.93 -5.89 -5.37
N VAL A 100 -14.30 -4.74 -5.56
CA VAL A 100 -14.60 -3.85 -6.67
C VAL A 100 -13.68 -4.09 -7.85
N LYS A 101 -12.37 -4.16 -7.62
CA LYS A 101 -11.39 -4.36 -8.69
C LYS A 101 -11.12 -5.83 -9.02
N GLY A 102 -11.62 -6.75 -8.21
CA GLY A 102 -11.48 -8.19 -8.48
C GLY A 102 -10.09 -8.75 -8.20
N HIS A 103 -9.27 -8.06 -7.40
CA HIS A 103 -7.95 -8.57 -7.06
C HIS A 103 -8.05 -9.84 -6.21
N PRO A 104 -7.27 -10.92 -6.49
CA PRO A 104 -7.37 -12.15 -5.72
C PRO A 104 -7.08 -11.95 -4.24
N GLY A 105 -7.98 -12.49 -3.39
CA GLY A 105 -7.84 -12.34 -1.93
C GLY A 105 -6.62 -13.04 -1.34
N GLU A 106 -6.07 -14.05 -2.02
CA GLU A 106 -4.85 -14.73 -1.62
C GLU A 106 -3.58 -13.95 -1.99
N SER A 107 -3.70 -12.90 -2.78
CA SER A 107 -2.58 -12.07 -3.24
C SER A 107 -2.64 -10.66 -2.65
N ILE A 108 -3.23 -10.52 -1.47
CA ILE A 108 -3.25 -9.25 -0.74
C ILE A 108 -2.97 -9.50 0.74
N ARG A 109 -2.22 -8.57 1.33
CA ARG A 109 -2.07 -8.47 2.76
C ARG A 109 -2.45 -7.05 3.18
N ALA A 110 -3.46 -6.92 4.05
CA ALA A 110 -3.87 -5.66 4.64
C ALA A 110 -3.70 -5.77 6.16
N ALA A 111 -2.92 -4.87 6.74
CA ALA A 111 -2.64 -4.89 8.17
C ALA A 111 -3.08 -3.59 8.81
N ALA A 112 -3.80 -3.69 9.93
CA ALA A 112 -4.12 -2.54 10.75
C ALA A 112 -2.98 -2.34 11.75
N TYR A 113 -2.15 -1.32 11.52
CA TYR A 113 -1.04 -0.97 12.41
C TYR A 113 -1.52 -0.14 13.59
N TRP A 114 -2.64 0.57 13.43
CA TRP A 114 -3.27 1.33 14.49
C TRP A 114 -4.75 1.49 14.21
N LYS A 115 -5.51 1.88 15.22
CA LYS A 115 -6.94 2.11 15.12
C LYS A 115 -7.26 3.43 15.80
N ARG A 116 -8.02 4.27 15.14
CA ARG A 116 -8.42 5.56 15.69
C ARG A 116 -9.15 5.39 17.01
N GLY A 117 -8.71 6.07 18.06
CA GLY A 117 -9.28 5.98 19.40
C GLY A 117 -8.81 4.78 20.21
N ALA A 118 -7.89 3.95 19.71
CA ALA A 118 -7.33 2.80 20.43
C ALA A 118 -5.81 2.88 20.44
N GLN A 119 -5.18 2.42 21.52
CA GLN A 119 -3.72 2.36 21.65
C GLN A 119 -3.25 0.92 21.49
N GLY A 120 -2.07 0.75 20.90
CA GLY A 120 -1.45 -0.57 20.75
C GLY A 120 -2.19 -1.53 19.85
N HIS A 121 -3.14 -1.03 19.07
CA HIS A 121 -3.91 -1.87 18.18
C HIS A 121 -3.05 -2.37 17.01
N HIS A 122 -3.11 -3.65 16.75
CA HIS A 122 -2.38 -4.26 15.65
C HIS A 122 -3.09 -5.54 15.23
N GLU A 123 -3.59 -5.57 13.99
CA GLU A 123 -4.29 -6.76 13.48
C GLU A 123 -4.08 -6.92 11.97
N ASN A 124 -4.27 -8.16 11.50
CA ASN A 124 -4.33 -8.47 10.08
C ASN A 124 -5.81 -8.56 9.67
N LEU A 125 -6.15 -7.94 8.57
CA LEU A 125 -7.52 -7.87 8.06
C LEU A 125 -7.82 -8.95 7.02
#